data_b2af24ad78149312a3946f375db9635b
#
_entry.id   b2af24ad78149312a3946f375db9635b
#
_cell.length_a   1.000
_cell.length_b   1.000
_cell.length_c   1.000
_cell.angle_alpha   90.00
_cell.angle_beta   90.00
_cell.angle_gamma   90.00
#
_symmetry.space_group_name_H-M   'P 1'
#
loop_
_entity.id
_entity.type
_entity.pdbx_description
1 polymer ?
#
loop_
_entity_poly.entity_id
_entity_poly.type
_entity_poly.pdbx_seq_one_letter_code
_entity_poly.pdbx_strand_id
1 'polypeptide(L)'
;RQRQMCIRDREECESFSKNTKEIKDGDVYIGFRGERFDGGKFYEDALKNGAKGAIINKIDGLEIKRLENKFVIQVDDTVEAVGQIAKLKREKYNIPVIAITGSVGKTSTKDIIYSVVSQKYNALKTQGNMNNHIGMPMTILGLRDHEALVVEMGMNHFGELSKLTAIAKPTIAVITNVGTA
;
A
#
# COMPACT_ATOMS: atom_id res chain seq x y z
N ARG A 1 -21.28 18.73 20.97
CA ARG A 1 -21.82 18.75 19.59
C ARG A 1 -21.30 17.50 18.87
N GLN A 2 -22.12 16.44 18.82
CA GLN A 2 -21.87 15.25 18.00
C GLN A 2 -21.82 15.68 16.54
N ARG A 3 -20.67 15.49 15.89
CA ARG A 3 -20.60 15.54 14.42
C ARG A 3 -21.34 14.33 13.90
N GLN A 4 -22.50 14.53 13.30
CA GLN A 4 -23.13 13.52 12.45
C GLN A 4 -22.16 13.21 11.32
N MET A 5 -21.53 12.05 11.42
CA MET A 5 -20.78 11.45 10.33
C MET A 5 -21.83 10.94 9.34
N CYS A 6 -22.04 11.65 8.25
CA CYS A 6 -22.81 11.11 7.13
C CYS A 6 -22.11 9.85 6.63
N ILE A 7 -22.62 8.70 7.05
CA ILE A 7 -22.31 7.41 6.44
C ILE A 7 -23.03 7.45 5.09
N ARG A 8 -22.36 8.00 4.08
CA ARG A 8 -22.74 7.74 2.69
C ARG A 8 -22.34 6.30 2.38
N ASP A 9 -23.23 5.62 1.67
CA ASP A 9 -23.15 4.24 1.23
C ASP A 9 -21.72 3.78 0.91
N ARG A 10 -21.44 2.49 1.16
CA ARG A 10 -20.17 1.81 0.93
C ARG A 10 -19.74 1.99 -0.52
N GLU A 11 -19.11 3.11 -0.81
CA GLU A 11 -18.47 3.31 -2.09
C GLU A 11 -17.17 2.50 -2.12
N GLU A 12 -17.15 1.45 -2.89
CA GLU A 12 -15.97 0.63 -3.07
C GLU A 12 -14.95 1.41 -3.89
N CYS A 13 -13.71 1.42 -3.41
CA CYS A 13 -12.56 1.93 -4.13
C CYS A 13 -11.97 0.78 -4.96
N GLU A 14 -11.74 1.02 -6.24
CA GLU A 14 -11.24 -0.03 -7.12
C GLU A 14 -9.76 -0.33 -6.88
N SER A 15 -8.92 0.69 -6.81
CA SER A 15 -7.51 0.52 -6.52
C SER A 15 -6.87 1.79 -5.92
N PHE A 16 -5.58 1.72 -5.63
CA PHE A 16 -4.80 2.84 -5.10
C PHE A 16 -3.63 3.13 -6.04
N SER A 17 -3.42 4.40 -6.36
CA SER A 17 -2.29 4.85 -7.16
C SER A 17 -1.52 5.98 -6.47
N LYS A 18 -0.21 6.00 -6.66
CA LYS A 18 0.67 7.10 -6.24
C LYS A 18 1.15 7.97 -7.41
N ASN A 19 0.74 7.62 -8.63
CA ASN A 19 1.14 8.32 -9.85
C ASN A 19 -0.09 8.91 -10.52
N THR A 20 -0.16 10.23 -10.61
CA THR A 20 -1.30 10.93 -11.23
C THR A 20 -1.52 10.60 -12.71
N LYS A 21 -0.46 10.16 -13.41
CA LYS A 21 -0.52 9.78 -14.83
C LYS A 21 -1.08 8.35 -15.05
N GLU A 22 -1.08 7.52 -14.02
CA GLU A 22 -1.54 6.14 -14.05
C GLU A 22 -2.91 5.95 -13.38
N ILE A 23 -3.54 7.04 -12.98
CA ILE A 23 -4.87 7.04 -12.37
C ILE A 23 -5.88 6.46 -13.35
N LYS A 24 -6.67 5.53 -12.86
CA LYS A 24 -7.85 4.99 -13.52
C LYS A 24 -9.10 5.50 -12.83
N ASP A 25 -10.21 5.46 -13.54
CA ASP A 25 -11.50 5.83 -12.94
C ASP A 25 -11.81 4.92 -11.74
N GLY A 26 -12.24 5.53 -10.64
CA GLY A 26 -12.50 4.81 -9.39
C GLY A 26 -11.29 4.63 -8.45
N ASP A 27 -10.07 4.99 -8.87
CA ASP A 27 -8.87 4.90 -8.03
C ASP A 27 -8.88 5.92 -6.89
N VAL A 28 -8.18 5.59 -5.81
CA VAL A 28 -7.80 6.54 -4.76
C VAL A 28 -6.33 6.90 -4.91
N TYR A 29 -6.09 8.19 -5.11
CA TYR A 29 -4.74 8.74 -5.17
C TYR A 29 -4.12 8.83 -3.77
N ILE A 30 -2.84 8.48 -3.65
CA ILE A 30 -2.07 8.65 -2.42
C ILE A 30 -0.91 9.61 -2.69
N GLY A 31 -1.00 10.79 -2.08
CA GLY A 31 0.02 11.82 -2.17
C GLY A 31 1.08 11.65 -1.08
N PHE A 32 2.08 10.80 -1.32
CA PHE A 32 3.21 10.64 -0.39
C PHE A 32 4.08 11.89 -0.35
N ARG A 33 4.55 12.24 0.85
CA ARG A 33 5.56 13.29 1.05
C ARG A 33 6.94 12.64 1.07
N GLY A 34 7.80 13.03 0.16
CA GLY A 34 9.22 12.70 0.14
C GLY A 34 10.07 13.90 0.57
N GLU A 35 11.39 13.72 0.67
CA GLU A 35 12.32 14.76 1.10
C GLU A 35 12.33 16.00 0.17
N ARG A 36 12.18 15.80 -1.13
CA ARG A 36 12.26 16.85 -2.16
C ARG A 36 10.93 17.17 -2.81
N PHE A 37 9.88 16.44 -2.45
CA PHE A 37 8.65 16.45 -3.22
C PHE A 37 7.46 16.12 -2.34
N ASP A 38 6.41 16.93 -2.40
CA ASP A 38 5.14 16.67 -1.73
C ASP A 38 4.08 16.25 -2.75
N GLY A 39 3.81 14.94 -2.82
CA GLY A 39 2.80 14.37 -3.69
C GLY A 39 1.38 14.86 -3.37
N GLY A 40 1.15 15.31 -2.13
CA GLY A 40 -0.13 15.87 -1.72
C GLY A 40 -0.57 17.05 -2.58
N LYS A 41 0.38 17.85 -3.11
CA LYS A 41 0.07 19.01 -3.97
C LYS A 41 -0.58 18.66 -5.31
N PHE A 42 -0.53 17.39 -5.73
CA PHE A 42 -1.08 16.92 -7.01
C PHE A 42 -2.44 16.25 -6.88
N TYR A 43 -3.10 16.37 -5.73
CA TYR A 43 -4.39 15.74 -5.53
C TYR A 43 -5.45 16.22 -6.50
N GLU A 44 -5.45 17.52 -6.86
CA GLU A 44 -6.39 18.06 -7.84
C GLU A 44 -6.20 17.47 -9.23
N ASP A 45 -4.94 17.29 -9.66
CA ASP A 45 -4.64 16.66 -10.94
C ASP A 45 -5.06 15.18 -10.95
N ALA A 46 -4.84 14.48 -9.84
CA ALA A 46 -5.32 13.11 -9.69
C ALA A 46 -6.85 13.03 -9.80
N LEU A 47 -7.56 13.94 -9.15
CA LEU A 47 -9.02 14.00 -9.22
C LEU A 47 -9.52 14.35 -10.62
N LYS A 48 -8.84 15.26 -11.34
CA LYS A 48 -9.16 15.58 -12.74
C LYS A 48 -8.94 14.38 -13.67
N ASN A 49 -7.92 13.57 -13.39
CA ASN A 49 -7.57 12.39 -14.17
C ASN A 49 -8.43 11.14 -13.85
N GLY A 50 -9.50 11.28 -13.06
CA GLY A 50 -10.45 10.20 -12.80
C GLY A 50 -10.38 9.60 -11.40
N ALA A 51 -9.46 10.04 -10.52
CA ALA A 51 -9.48 9.56 -9.15
C ALA A 51 -10.82 9.87 -8.46
N LYS A 52 -11.36 8.88 -7.75
CA LYS A 52 -12.55 9.00 -6.92
C LYS A 52 -12.27 9.77 -5.63
N GLY A 53 -11.03 9.67 -5.16
CA GLY A 53 -10.58 10.38 -3.96
C GLY A 53 -9.08 10.49 -3.85
N ALA A 54 -8.63 11.22 -2.84
CA ALA A 54 -7.21 11.37 -2.51
C ALA A 54 -6.97 11.26 -1.00
N ILE A 55 -5.84 10.67 -0.64
CA ILE A 55 -5.29 10.66 0.72
C ILE A 55 -3.98 11.44 0.67
N ILE A 56 -3.89 12.52 1.42
CA ILE A 56 -2.75 13.43 1.41
C ILE A 56 -2.31 13.77 2.83
N ASN A 57 -1.07 14.19 3.00
CA ASN A 57 -0.64 14.79 4.25
C ASN A 57 -1.37 16.12 4.49
N LYS A 58 -1.56 16.49 5.74
CA LYS A 58 -2.07 17.82 6.09
C LYS A 58 -1.24 18.91 5.44
N ILE A 59 -1.91 19.85 4.80
CA ILE A 59 -1.34 21.04 4.19
C ILE A 59 -1.96 22.24 4.90
N ASP A 60 -1.14 23.06 5.54
CA ASP A 60 -1.60 24.23 6.28
C ASP A 60 -2.33 25.21 5.34
N GLY A 61 -3.48 25.68 5.78
CA GLY A 61 -4.30 26.61 5.02
C GLY A 61 -5.02 26.02 3.80
N LEU A 62 -4.92 24.70 3.55
CA LEU A 62 -5.66 24.06 2.46
C LEU A 62 -7.13 23.90 2.82
N GLU A 63 -7.97 24.70 2.20
CA GLU A 63 -9.41 24.50 2.21
C GLU A 63 -9.82 23.57 1.07
N ILE A 64 -10.27 22.38 1.42
CA ILE A 64 -10.78 21.42 0.43
C ILE A 64 -12.19 21.88 0.02
N LYS A 65 -12.32 22.32 -1.22
CA LYS A 65 -13.63 22.62 -1.82
C LYS A 65 -14.49 21.37 -1.85
N ARG A 66 -15.78 21.52 -1.59
CA ARG A 66 -16.74 20.41 -1.72
C ARG A 66 -16.72 19.89 -3.16
N LEU A 67 -16.34 18.65 -3.34
CA LEU A 67 -16.27 17.97 -4.62
C LEU A 67 -17.51 17.07 -4.74
N GLU A 68 -18.25 17.17 -5.84
CA GLU A 68 -19.35 16.24 -6.10
C GLU A 68 -18.78 14.85 -6.38
N ASN A 69 -19.25 13.85 -5.61
CA ASN A 69 -18.88 12.43 -5.74
C ASN A 69 -17.38 12.11 -5.60
N LYS A 70 -16.58 13.01 -5.03
CA LYS A 70 -15.15 12.81 -4.76
C LYS A 70 -14.83 13.17 -3.32
N PHE A 71 -13.75 12.62 -2.78
CA PHE A 71 -13.31 12.92 -1.42
C PHE A 71 -11.81 13.21 -1.36
N VAL A 72 -11.42 13.99 -0.37
CA VAL A 72 -10.01 14.19 0.01
C VAL A 72 -9.90 14.00 1.51
N ILE A 73 -9.01 13.10 1.92
CA ILE A 73 -8.71 12.82 3.33
C ILE A 73 -7.33 13.37 3.64
N GLN A 74 -7.26 14.30 4.59
CA GLN A 74 -6.00 14.79 5.12
C GLN A 74 -5.63 13.98 6.36
N VAL A 75 -4.40 13.47 6.38
CA VAL A 75 -3.82 12.68 7.48
C VAL A 75 -2.49 13.30 7.93
N ASP A 76 -2.05 12.98 9.14
CA ASP A 76 -0.75 13.46 9.65
C ASP A 76 0.41 12.86 8.86
N ASP A 77 0.33 11.56 8.55
CA ASP A 77 1.33 10.83 7.76
C ASP A 77 0.63 9.85 6.81
N THR A 78 0.81 10.10 5.49
CA THR A 78 0.23 9.23 4.45
C THR A 78 0.87 7.84 4.42
N VAL A 79 2.13 7.70 4.82
CA VAL A 79 2.82 6.40 4.87
C VAL A 79 2.21 5.54 5.96
N GLU A 80 2.01 6.12 7.15
CA GLU A 80 1.37 5.42 8.26
C GLU A 80 -0.09 5.07 7.94
N ALA A 81 -0.84 6.00 7.38
CA ALA A 81 -2.24 5.78 6.99
C ALA A 81 -2.37 4.64 5.98
N VAL A 82 -1.51 4.59 4.96
CA VAL A 82 -1.50 3.51 3.97
C VAL A 82 -1.11 2.17 4.60
N GLY A 83 -0.16 2.16 5.53
CA GLY A 83 0.18 0.97 6.31
C GLY A 83 -1.02 0.43 7.10
N GLN A 84 -1.78 1.31 7.75
CA GLN A 84 -3.00 0.94 8.49
C GLN A 84 -4.09 0.41 7.57
N ILE A 85 -4.34 1.04 6.43
CA ILE A 85 -5.33 0.60 5.44
C ILE A 85 -4.92 -0.77 4.87
N ALA A 86 -3.64 -0.95 4.55
CA ALA A 86 -3.12 -2.22 4.06
C ALA A 86 -3.26 -3.34 5.09
N LYS A 87 -3.00 -3.06 6.37
CA LYS A 87 -3.22 -4.01 7.48
C LYS A 87 -4.68 -4.42 7.58
N LEU A 88 -5.61 -3.46 7.60
CA LEU A 88 -7.04 -3.73 7.63
C LEU A 88 -7.50 -4.54 6.41
N LYS A 89 -6.96 -4.24 5.22
CA LYS A 89 -7.24 -5.02 4.02
C LYS A 89 -6.70 -6.44 4.16
N ARG A 90 -5.43 -6.61 4.60
CA ARG A 90 -4.79 -7.91 4.81
C ARG A 90 -5.61 -8.82 5.74
N GLU A 91 -6.18 -8.26 6.79
CA GLU A 91 -6.97 -8.99 7.79
C GLU A 91 -8.26 -9.59 7.23
N LYS A 92 -8.76 -9.09 6.11
CA LYS A 92 -9.95 -9.63 5.43
C LYS A 92 -9.66 -10.88 4.59
N TYR A 93 -8.38 -11.22 4.37
CA TYR A 93 -7.96 -12.33 3.53
C TYR A 93 -7.39 -13.47 4.37
N ASN A 94 -8.04 -14.62 4.35
CA ASN A 94 -7.54 -15.85 4.99
C ASN A 94 -6.72 -16.67 3.98
N ILE A 95 -5.60 -16.13 3.54
CA ILE A 95 -4.70 -16.71 2.55
C ILE A 95 -3.29 -16.88 3.12
N PRO A 96 -2.50 -17.86 2.64
CA PRO A 96 -1.10 -17.95 2.98
C PRO A 96 -0.32 -16.71 2.51
N VAL A 97 0.55 -16.22 3.40
CA VAL A 97 1.45 -15.11 3.11
C VAL A 97 2.87 -15.55 3.37
N ILE A 98 3.67 -15.55 2.31
CA ILE A 98 5.08 -15.93 2.35
C ILE A 98 5.89 -14.64 2.33
N ALA A 99 6.59 -14.36 3.42
CA ALA A 99 7.47 -13.20 3.54
C ALA A 99 8.93 -13.61 3.35
N ILE A 100 9.64 -12.89 2.53
CA ILE A 100 11.05 -13.13 2.23
C ILE A 100 11.88 -11.94 2.69
N THR A 101 12.89 -12.19 3.51
CA THR A 101 13.86 -11.17 3.94
C THR A 101 15.29 -11.73 3.92
N GLY A 102 16.26 -10.92 4.26
CA GLY A 102 17.69 -11.26 4.30
C GLY A 102 18.55 -10.17 3.68
N SER A 103 19.86 -10.30 3.81
CA SER A 103 20.81 -9.30 3.27
C SER A 103 20.90 -9.37 1.75
N VAL A 104 21.00 -10.56 1.18
CA VAL A 104 21.15 -10.81 -0.27
C VAL A 104 20.17 -11.90 -0.72
N GLY A 105 19.76 -11.86 -2.00
CA GLY A 105 18.96 -12.92 -2.64
C GLY A 105 17.45 -12.84 -2.41
N LYS A 106 16.94 -11.83 -1.72
CA LYS A 106 15.50 -11.65 -1.46
C LYS A 106 14.64 -11.69 -2.72
N THR A 107 14.99 -10.87 -3.71
CA THR A 107 14.21 -10.74 -4.95
C THR A 107 14.21 -12.02 -5.77
N SER A 108 15.39 -12.66 -5.94
CA SER A 108 15.48 -13.93 -6.64
C SER A 108 14.67 -15.05 -5.95
N THR A 109 14.78 -15.13 -4.62
CA THR A 109 14.03 -16.11 -3.83
C THR A 109 12.52 -15.85 -3.92
N LYS A 110 12.08 -14.60 -3.83
CA LYS A 110 10.69 -14.19 -4.02
C LYS A 110 10.17 -14.63 -5.39
N ASP A 111 10.95 -14.40 -6.46
CA ASP A 111 10.53 -14.73 -7.82
C ASP A 111 10.45 -16.24 -8.04
N ILE A 112 11.39 -17.02 -7.49
CA ILE A 112 11.35 -18.48 -7.53
C ILE A 112 10.13 -19.01 -6.77
N ILE A 113 9.91 -18.57 -5.53
CA ILE A 113 8.75 -18.99 -4.73
C ILE A 113 7.44 -18.63 -5.44
N TYR A 114 7.35 -17.41 -5.98
CA TYR A 114 6.17 -16.99 -6.72
C TYR A 114 5.93 -17.88 -7.95
N SER A 115 6.98 -18.22 -8.72
CA SER A 115 6.84 -19.05 -9.91
C SER A 115 6.31 -20.46 -9.60
N VAL A 116 6.67 -21.00 -8.44
CA VAL A 116 6.16 -22.30 -7.97
C VAL A 116 4.73 -22.17 -7.47
N VAL A 117 4.45 -21.19 -6.60
CA VAL A 117 3.13 -20.98 -6.00
C VAL A 117 2.07 -20.67 -7.06
N SER A 118 2.43 -19.87 -8.06
CA SER A 118 1.52 -19.48 -9.15
C SER A 118 1.15 -20.62 -10.11
N GLN A 119 1.81 -21.79 -10.03
CA GLN A 119 1.39 -22.98 -10.79
C GLN A 119 0.04 -23.51 -10.31
N LYS A 120 -0.32 -23.24 -9.06
CA LYS A 120 -1.55 -23.80 -8.45
C LYS A 120 -2.50 -22.71 -7.95
N TYR A 121 -1.99 -21.58 -7.52
CA TYR A 121 -2.77 -20.54 -6.85
C TYR A 121 -2.71 -19.22 -7.64
N ASN A 122 -3.81 -18.48 -7.65
CA ASN A 122 -3.79 -17.09 -8.09
C ASN A 122 -3.01 -16.26 -7.05
N ALA A 123 -1.71 -16.07 -7.28
CA ALA A 123 -0.82 -15.44 -6.32
C ALA A 123 -0.51 -13.99 -6.68
N LEU A 124 -0.45 -13.12 -5.66
CA LEU A 124 0.09 -11.78 -5.78
C LEU A 124 1.53 -11.76 -5.24
N LYS A 125 2.42 -11.00 -5.89
CA LYS A 125 3.77 -10.77 -5.36
C LYS A 125 4.16 -9.31 -5.34
N THR A 126 5.15 -8.98 -4.50
CA THR A 126 5.86 -7.70 -4.56
C THR A 126 6.49 -7.51 -5.94
N GLN A 127 6.17 -6.40 -6.60
CA GLN A 127 6.74 -6.04 -7.90
C GLN A 127 8.08 -5.31 -7.71
N GLY A 128 9.07 -5.69 -8.52
CA GLY A 128 10.39 -5.07 -8.45
C GLY A 128 10.98 -5.07 -7.04
N ASN A 129 11.43 -3.91 -6.60
CA ASN A 129 12.00 -3.64 -5.29
C ASN A 129 11.02 -2.91 -4.33
N MET A 130 9.72 -3.06 -4.52
CA MET A 130 8.68 -2.45 -3.66
C MET A 130 8.58 -3.16 -2.30
N ASN A 131 9.69 -3.26 -1.58
CA ASN A 131 9.90 -4.07 -0.39
C ASN A 131 9.97 -3.26 0.92
N ASN A 132 9.75 -1.95 0.84
CA ASN A 132 9.84 -1.01 1.96
C ASN A 132 8.45 -0.66 2.55
N HIS A 133 8.43 0.29 3.49
CA HIS A 133 7.25 0.79 4.20
C HIS A 133 6.19 1.50 3.32
N ILE A 134 6.49 1.75 2.04
CA ILE A 134 5.52 2.24 1.04
C ILE A 134 5.14 1.12 0.08
N GLY A 135 6.13 0.44 -0.48
CA GLY A 135 5.91 -0.51 -1.56
C GLY A 135 5.18 -1.78 -1.13
N MET A 136 5.54 -2.35 0.02
CA MET A 136 4.90 -3.56 0.52
C MET A 136 3.42 -3.32 0.90
N PRO A 137 3.04 -2.25 1.62
CA PRO A 137 1.64 -1.91 1.83
C PRO A 137 0.87 -1.70 0.52
N MET A 138 1.45 -1.01 -0.48
CA MET A 138 0.83 -0.84 -1.79
C MET A 138 0.60 -2.18 -2.50
N THR A 139 1.52 -3.14 -2.35
CA THR A 139 1.32 -4.52 -2.86
C THR A 139 0.10 -5.17 -2.20
N ILE A 140 -0.05 -5.06 -0.88
CA ILE A 140 -1.19 -5.61 -0.13
C ILE A 140 -2.50 -4.95 -0.56
N LEU A 141 -2.50 -3.66 -0.83
CA LEU A 141 -3.66 -2.95 -1.36
C LEU A 141 -4.08 -3.44 -2.75
N GLY A 142 -3.20 -4.12 -3.47
CA GLY A 142 -3.48 -4.82 -4.72
C GLY A 142 -4.21 -6.15 -4.57
N LEU A 143 -4.42 -6.68 -3.36
CA LEU A 143 -5.16 -7.94 -3.15
C LEU A 143 -6.59 -7.82 -3.69
N ARG A 144 -7.04 -8.89 -4.39
CA ARG A 144 -8.39 -9.08 -4.94
C ARG A 144 -8.82 -10.53 -4.67
N ASP A 145 -9.02 -11.29 -5.70
CA ASP A 145 -9.34 -12.71 -5.72
C ASP A 145 -8.11 -13.62 -5.56
N HIS A 146 -7.02 -13.08 -5.00
CA HIS A 146 -5.78 -13.82 -4.82
C HIS A 146 -5.89 -14.84 -3.70
N GLU A 147 -5.29 -15.99 -3.93
CA GLU A 147 -5.26 -17.16 -3.03
C GLU A 147 -3.95 -17.30 -2.26
N ALA A 148 -2.93 -16.55 -2.65
CA ALA A 148 -1.63 -16.49 -1.97
C ALA A 148 -0.99 -15.12 -2.15
N LEU A 149 -0.12 -14.75 -1.20
CA LEU A 149 0.66 -13.51 -1.24
C LEU A 149 2.14 -13.81 -0.98
N VAL A 150 3.02 -13.35 -1.86
CA VAL A 150 4.46 -13.49 -1.75
C VAL A 150 5.09 -12.11 -1.63
N VAL A 151 5.54 -11.73 -0.44
CA VAL A 151 6.07 -10.39 -0.17
C VAL A 151 7.54 -10.40 0.13
N GLU A 152 8.26 -9.47 -0.50
CA GLU A 152 9.63 -9.16 -0.14
C GLU A 152 9.62 -8.06 0.94
N MET A 153 10.41 -8.24 1.99
CA MET A 153 10.57 -7.28 3.08
C MET A 153 12.04 -6.87 3.18
N GLY A 154 12.31 -5.63 2.78
CA GLY A 154 13.61 -4.99 2.96
C GLY A 154 13.66 -4.19 4.26
N MET A 155 14.86 -4.03 4.80
CA MET A 155 15.11 -3.10 5.91
C MET A 155 16.46 -2.41 5.73
N ASN A 156 16.51 -1.14 6.09
CA ASN A 156 17.73 -0.35 6.19
C ASN A 156 18.00 0.06 7.64
N HIS A 157 16.96 0.09 8.49
CA HIS A 157 17.03 0.51 9.87
C HIS A 157 16.35 -0.47 10.81
N PHE A 158 16.78 -0.46 12.06
CA PHE A 158 16.18 -1.26 13.14
C PHE A 158 14.68 -0.98 13.24
N GLY A 159 13.89 -2.04 13.43
CA GLY A 159 12.44 -1.96 13.65
C GLY A 159 11.59 -1.89 12.37
N GLU A 160 12.15 -1.64 11.19
CA GLU A 160 11.39 -1.58 9.94
C GLU A 160 10.73 -2.94 9.61
N LEU A 161 11.47 -4.02 9.75
CA LEU A 161 10.95 -5.38 9.50
C LEU A 161 9.78 -5.72 10.43
N SER A 162 9.84 -5.30 11.71
CA SER A 162 8.75 -5.50 12.65
C SER A 162 7.47 -4.78 12.21
N LYS A 163 7.58 -3.55 11.69
CA LYS A 163 6.46 -2.79 11.14
C LYS A 163 5.86 -3.48 9.91
N LEU A 164 6.71 -3.91 8.97
CA LEU A 164 6.28 -4.63 7.77
C LEU A 164 5.58 -5.95 8.14
N THR A 165 6.14 -6.70 9.07
CA THR A 165 5.56 -7.96 9.57
C THR A 165 4.20 -7.73 10.23
N ALA A 166 4.05 -6.66 11.02
CA ALA A 166 2.77 -6.31 11.66
C ALA A 166 1.66 -5.97 10.64
N ILE A 167 2.03 -5.47 9.46
CA ILE A 167 1.10 -5.18 8.37
C ILE A 167 0.77 -6.45 7.58
N ALA A 168 1.80 -7.18 7.13
CA ALA A 168 1.63 -8.33 6.23
C ALA A 168 1.12 -9.59 6.94
N LYS A 169 1.38 -9.74 8.25
CA LYS A 169 1.03 -10.92 9.05
C LYS A 169 1.37 -12.23 8.32
N PRO A 170 2.66 -12.49 8.04
CA PRO A 170 3.06 -13.66 7.28
C PRO A 170 2.75 -14.95 8.04
N THR A 171 2.35 -15.98 7.29
CA THR A 171 2.16 -17.35 7.79
C THR A 171 3.44 -18.18 7.61
N ILE A 172 4.29 -17.80 6.67
CA ILE A 172 5.56 -18.42 6.36
C ILE A 172 6.62 -17.32 6.23
N ALA A 173 7.76 -17.50 6.87
CA ALA A 173 8.90 -16.59 6.75
C ALA A 173 10.10 -17.30 6.15
N VAL A 174 10.78 -16.66 5.20
CA VAL A 174 12.00 -17.13 4.57
C VAL A 174 13.10 -16.09 4.81
N ILE A 175 14.17 -16.49 5.45
CA ILE A 175 15.37 -15.67 5.64
C ILE A 175 16.44 -16.25 4.72
N THR A 176 16.83 -15.50 3.68
CA THR A 176 17.79 -15.98 2.69
C THR A 176 19.19 -16.11 3.28
N ASN A 177 19.59 -15.10 4.01
CA ASN A 177 20.82 -15.07 4.81
C ASN A 177 20.82 -13.92 5.82
N VAL A 178 21.67 -14.01 6.80
CA VAL A 178 21.96 -12.93 7.76
C VAL A 178 23.43 -12.58 7.58
N GLY A 179 23.68 -11.41 6.99
CA GLY A 179 25.02 -10.87 6.78
C GLY A 179 25.13 -9.48 7.35
N THR A 180 26.35 -8.97 7.45
CA THR A 180 26.63 -7.55 7.71
C THR A 180 26.28 -6.76 6.46
N ALA A 181 25.45 -5.72 6.62
CA ALA A 181 25.15 -4.73 5.59
C ALA A 181 26.18 -3.60 5.65
#